data_1f5470fed913932bc6ee59bf953cf0a3
#
_entry.id   1f5470fed913932bc6ee59bf953cf0a3
#
_cell.length_a   1.000
_cell.length_b   1.000
_cell.length_c   1.000
_cell.angle_alpha   90.00
_cell.angle_beta   90.00
_cell.angle_gamma   90.00
#
_symmetry.space_group_name_H-M   'P 1'
#
loop_
_entity.id
_entity.type
_entity.pdbx_description
1 polymer ?
#
loop_
_entity_poly.entity_id
_entity_poly.type
_entity_poly.pdbx_seq_one_letter_code
_entity_poly.pdbx_strand_id
1 'polypeptide(L)'
;MKIAYILSSFIAKAGTERILSDKMNYLANRYGYDITFITYEQGNHPMAFSLDKRIRVIDLNTRFFPLYKLNPVRRVIAKSFQKRKLKSKLHDVLSVVNPDFVVLTTYDFDKFGSILTLPYRFVIESHICISDVRQEFRQHNVILKLFGKYLDSIHFKTMNKAYAVVSLTSADKTNWEKHVNIPIFVIPNLVTVYPNDISCYSERSNRIICVGRLTRQKGFDYLIKAWALIANKYPGWKIDIFGSGDLEDFLIQMIDNYNLKESITINKPTSNIFEEYDRSSIYVLSSRYEGFCLVLLEAMSFGIPCISFNCPHGPSDMITNGEEGILVPVGDINKLADSIEWMITHKEERERMSQNSREKVKYYLAENIMPQWVELFNKIK
;
A
#
# COMPACT_ATOMS: atom_id res chain seq x y z
N MET A 1 16.96 21.38 -4.31
CA MET A 1 15.53 21.38 -4.67
C MET A 1 14.69 21.44 -3.41
N LYS A 2 13.62 22.23 -3.40
CA LYS A 2 12.69 22.34 -2.27
C LYS A 2 11.41 21.58 -2.58
N ILE A 3 11.02 20.64 -1.73
CA ILE A 3 9.81 19.83 -1.93
C ILE A 3 8.95 19.84 -0.67
N ALA A 4 7.65 20.09 -0.86
CA ALA A 4 6.67 19.98 0.21
C ALA A 4 5.86 18.67 0.02
N TYR A 5 5.83 17.81 1.03
CA TYR A 5 4.96 16.65 1.10
C TYR A 5 3.74 16.97 1.96
N ILE A 6 2.55 16.60 1.50
CA ILE A 6 1.31 16.85 2.23
C ILE A 6 0.59 15.53 2.49
N LEU A 7 0.22 15.28 3.74
CA LEU A 7 -0.58 14.15 4.19
C LEU A 7 -1.56 14.60 5.27
N SER A 8 -2.69 13.92 5.42
CA SER A 8 -3.65 14.24 6.49
C SER A 8 -3.03 14.12 7.87
N SER A 9 -2.44 12.99 8.16
CA SER A 9 -1.73 12.69 9.41
C SER A 9 -0.67 11.63 9.19
N PHE A 10 0.24 11.51 10.13
CA PHE A 10 1.35 10.54 10.12
C PHE A 10 1.36 9.73 11.42
N ILE A 11 0.16 9.25 11.80
CA ILE A 11 -0.10 8.56 13.08
C ILE A 11 -0.09 7.03 12.88
N ALA A 12 -0.57 6.57 11.71
CA ALA A 12 -0.70 5.15 11.44
C ALA A 12 0.65 4.51 11.11
N LYS A 13 0.94 3.37 11.72
CA LYS A 13 2.07 2.51 11.34
C LYS A 13 1.69 1.67 10.12
N ALA A 14 1.41 2.32 8.98
CA ALA A 14 0.98 1.68 7.75
C ALA A 14 1.98 1.88 6.61
N GLY A 15 1.78 1.16 5.51
CA GLY A 15 2.74 1.12 4.41
C GLY A 15 3.00 2.47 3.75
N THR A 16 1.98 3.31 3.60
CA THR A 16 2.15 4.64 2.98
C THR A 16 3.02 5.57 3.82
N GLU A 17 2.75 5.63 5.12
CA GLU A 17 3.55 6.44 6.06
C GLU A 17 5.00 5.96 6.08
N ARG A 18 5.22 4.64 6.06
CA ARG A 18 6.57 4.07 6.00
C ARG A 18 7.30 4.50 4.73
N ILE A 19 6.67 4.33 3.57
CA ILE A 19 7.26 4.70 2.27
C ILE A 19 7.55 6.19 2.20
N LEU A 20 6.64 7.05 2.64
CA LEU A 20 6.86 8.50 2.64
C LEU A 20 8.02 8.88 3.57
N SER A 21 8.14 8.25 4.76
CA SER A 21 9.28 8.45 5.64
C SER A 21 10.59 8.11 4.94
N ASP A 22 10.68 6.90 4.38
CA ASP A 22 11.90 6.41 3.75
C ASP A 22 12.29 7.28 2.53
N LYS A 23 11.32 7.69 1.71
CA LYS A 23 11.54 8.61 0.57
C LYS A 23 12.03 9.98 1.01
N MET A 24 11.34 10.63 1.94
CA MET A 24 11.71 11.95 2.44
C MET A 24 13.11 11.93 3.06
N ASN A 25 13.37 10.91 3.90
CA ASN A 25 14.70 10.71 4.52
C ASN A 25 15.78 10.51 3.46
N TYR A 26 15.53 9.69 2.44
CA TYR A 26 16.49 9.42 1.37
C TYR A 26 16.80 10.68 0.55
N LEU A 27 15.77 11.45 0.15
CA LEU A 27 15.95 12.70 -0.59
C LEU A 27 16.71 13.75 0.21
N ALA A 28 16.42 13.89 1.51
CA ALA A 28 17.13 14.81 2.39
C ALA A 28 18.58 14.38 2.61
N ASN A 29 18.83 13.07 2.84
CA ASN A 29 20.14 12.55 3.19
C ASN A 29 21.09 12.42 2.00
N ARG A 30 20.61 11.85 0.90
CA ARG A 30 21.46 11.51 -0.27
C ARG A 30 21.56 12.64 -1.29
N TYR A 31 20.46 13.40 -1.48
CA TYR A 31 20.40 14.45 -2.49
C TYR A 31 20.44 15.87 -1.89
N GLY A 32 20.40 16.00 -0.56
CA GLY A 32 20.43 17.29 0.11
C GLY A 32 19.21 18.18 -0.21
N TYR A 33 18.05 17.56 -0.50
CA TYR A 33 16.84 18.32 -0.77
C TYR A 33 16.29 18.95 0.50
N ASP A 34 15.78 20.18 0.39
CA ASP A 34 15.06 20.89 1.44
C ASP A 34 13.61 20.38 1.47
N ILE A 35 13.33 19.49 2.41
CA ILE A 35 12.03 18.82 2.54
C ILE A 35 11.21 19.49 3.64
N THR A 36 9.99 19.89 3.30
CA THR A 36 8.97 20.29 4.28
C THR A 36 7.82 19.28 4.26
N PHE A 37 7.56 18.66 5.39
CA PHE A 37 6.43 17.76 5.57
C PHE A 37 5.28 18.48 6.26
N ILE A 38 4.15 18.57 5.59
CA ILE A 38 2.97 19.30 6.04
C ILE A 38 1.86 18.30 6.35
N THR A 39 1.38 18.31 7.58
CA THR A 39 0.17 17.59 8.00
C THR A 39 -0.94 18.59 8.31
N TYR A 40 -2.18 18.11 8.41
CA TYR A 40 -3.28 18.99 8.75
C TYR A 40 -4.25 18.41 9.79
N GLU A 41 -4.06 17.15 10.20
CA GLU A 41 -4.81 16.46 11.24
C GLU A 41 -3.91 15.70 12.26
N GLN A 42 -2.61 16.02 12.31
CA GLN A 42 -1.65 15.35 13.22
C GLN A 42 -1.99 15.58 14.69
N GLY A 43 -2.23 16.83 15.06
CA GLY A 43 -2.44 17.21 16.45
C GLY A 43 -1.24 16.87 17.35
N ASN A 44 -1.52 16.39 18.56
CA ASN A 44 -0.49 16.05 19.54
C ASN A 44 -0.03 14.57 19.45
N HIS A 45 -0.43 13.84 18.41
CA HIS A 45 -0.03 12.45 18.27
C HIS A 45 1.44 12.35 17.80
N PRO A 46 2.20 11.36 18.31
CA PRO A 46 3.56 11.14 17.83
C PRO A 46 3.58 10.72 16.35
N MET A 47 4.67 11.00 15.68
CA MET A 47 4.93 10.52 14.32
C MET A 47 5.12 9.00 14.33
N ALA A 48 4.49 8.30 13.38
CA ALA A 48 4.57 6.83 13.29
C ALA A 48 5.97 6.32 12.96
N PHE A 49 6.71 7.09 12.17
CA PHE A 49 8.09 6.79 11.75
C PHE A 49 8.97 8.01 11.95
N SER A 50 10.27 7.76 12.18
CA SER A 50 11.25 8.82 12.37
C SER A 50 11.57 9.54 11.06
N LEU A 51 11.61 10.86 11.12
CA LEU A 51 12.06 11.71 10.04
C LEU A 51 13.45 12.29 10.37
N ASP A 52 14.25 12.51 9.33
CA ASP A 52 15.55 13.17 9.47
C ASP A 52 15.37 14.57 10.08
N LYS A 53 16.29 14.98 10.93
CA LYS A 53 16.24 16.27 11.64
C LYS A 53 16.23 17.49 10.72
N ARG A 54 16.66 17.34 9.46
CA ARG A 54 16.63 18.40 8.44
C ARG A 54 15.27 18.60 7.83
N ILE A 55 14.35 17.62 7.96
CA ILE A 55 12.99 17.72 7.46
C ILE A 55 12.18 18.60 8.38
N ARG A 56 11.67 19.70 7.83
CA ARG A 56 10.77 20.60 8.56
C ARG A 56 9.38 20.01 8.62
N VAL A 57 8.81 19.85 9.81
CA VAL A 57 7.45 19.32 10.00
C VAL A 57 6.53 20.46 10.46
N ILE A 58 5.38 20.59 9.78
CA ILE A 58 4.37 21.63 10.08
C ILE A 58 3.00 20.99 10.11
N ASP A 59 2.25 21.10 11.21
CA ASP A 59 0.84 20.72 11.27
C ASP A 59 -0.07 21.95 11.16
N LEU A 60 -0.98 21.93 10.17
CA LEU A 60 -1.93 23.02 9.92
C LEU A 60 -3.09 23.04 10.91
N ASN A 61 -3.27 21.95 11.66
CA ASN A 61 -4.34 21.82 12.65
C ASN A 61 -5.73 22.20 12.09
N THR A 62 -6.10 21.62 10.95
CA THR A 62 -7.42 21.78 10.31
C THR A 62 -8.17 20.47 10.38
N ARG A 63 -8.74 20.16 11.52
CA ARG A 63 -9.32 18.86 11.85
C ARG A 63 -10.65 18.63 11.14
N PHE A 64 -10.75 17.55 10.33
CA PHE A 64 -11.98 17.09 9.68
C PHE A 64 -12.70 16.02 10.50
N PHE A 65 -11.97 15.26 11.33
CA PHE A 65 -12.52 14.16 12.12
C PHE A 65 -13.74 14.54 12.96
N PRO A 66 -13.79 15.68 13.66
CA PRO A 66 -14.97 16.05 14.46
C PRO A 66 -16.25 16.23 13.63
N LEU A 67 -16.12 16.50 12.31
CA LEU A 67 -17.24 16.72 11.43
C LEU A 67 -18.08 15.45 11.18
N TYR A 68 -17.51 14.28 11.39
CA TYR A 68 -18.23 13.01 11.21
C TYR A 68 -19.33 12.81 12.25
N LYS A 69 -19.27 13.51 13.39
CA LYS A 69 -20.31 13.51 14.42
C LYS A 69 -21.54 14.36 14.06
N LEU A 70 -21.43 15.21 13.03
CA LEU A 70 -22.52 16.09 12.60
C LEU A 70 -23.53 15.33 11.72
N ASN A 71 -24.77 15.80 11.72
CA ASN A 71 -25.76 15.31 10.77
C ASN A 71 -25.33 15.62 9.31
N PRO A 72 -25.85 14.89 8.29
CA PRO A 72 -25.36 15.00 6.90
C PRO A 72 -25.33 16.43 6.33
N VAL A 73 -26.39 17.22 6.57
CA VAL A 73 -26.49 18.58 6.04
C VAL A 73 -25.45 19.53 6.68
N ARG A 74 -25.38 19.53 8.01
CA ARG A 74 -24.38 20.33 8.75
C ARG A 74 -22.97 19.91 8.42
N ARG A 75 -22.76 18.60 8.20
CA ARG A 75 -21.46 18.05 7.79
C ARG A 75 -20.98 18.60 6.44
N VAL A 76 -21.85 18.70 5.44
CA VAL A 76 -21.50 19.23 4.10
C VAL A 76 -21.05 20.70 4.23
N ILE A 77 -21.81 21.53 4.95
CA ILE A 77 -21.49 22.95 5.17
C ILE A 77 -20.15 23.08 5.93
N ALA A 78 -20.01 22.35 7.03
CA ALA A 78 -18.80 22.38 7.84
C ALA A 78 -17.56 21.87 7.07
N LYS A 79 -17.69 20.83 6.24
CA LYS A 79 -16.63 20.36 5.36
C LYS A 79 -16.20 21.43 4.35
N SER A 80 -17.15 22.16 3.77
CA SER A 80 -16.83 23.25 2.83
C SER A 80 -16.02 24.35 3.52
N PHE A 81 -16.42 24.75 4.71
CA PHE A 81 -15.69 25.74 5.51
C PHE A 81 -14.28 25.26 5.88
N GLN A 82 -14.16 24.00 6.35
CA GLN A 82 -12.85 23.42 6.69
C GLN A 82 -11.93 23.31 5.46
N LYS A 83 -12.46 22.97 4.29
CA LYS A 83 -11.67 22.95 3.04
C LYS A 83 -11.13 24.33 2.67
N ARG A 84 -11.93 25.41 2.88
CA ARG A 84 -11.47 26.79 2.68
C ARG A 84 -10.37 27.16 3.68
N LYS A 85 -10.54 26.80 4.96
CA LYS A 85 -9.55 27.00 6.01
C LYS A 85 -8.25 26.25 5.72
N LEU A 86 -8.34 24.99 5.30
CA LEU A 86 -7.18 24.19 4.87
C LEU A 86 -6.45 24.87 3.72
N LYS A 87 -7.18 25.29 2.69
CA LYS A 87 -6.60 25.99 1.52
C LYS A 87 -5.85 27.25 1.93
N SER A 88 -6.46 28.12 2.78
CA SER A 88 -5.82 29.35 3.25
C SER A 88 -4.53 29.05 4.01
N LYS A 89 -4.60 28.24 5.05
CA LYS A 89 -3.41 27.89 5.86
C LYS A 89 -2.31 27.21 5.04
N LEU A 90 -2.70 26.36 4.11
CA LEU A 90 -1.74 25.70 3.22
C LEU A 90 -1.07 26.72 2.30
N HIS A 91 -1.83 27.69 1.76
CA HIS A 91 -1.26 28.78 0.96
C HIS A 91 -0.27 29.61 1.77
N ASP A 92 -0.61 29.99 3.00
CA ASP A 92 0.25 30.78 3.89
C ASP A 92 1.59 30.04 4.14
N VAL A 93 1.55 28.74 4.44
CA VAL A 93 2.76 27.94 4.64
C VAL A 93 3.56 27.78 3.35
N LEU A 94 2.90 27.43 2.24
CA LEU A 94 3.59 27.21 0.97
C LEU A 94 4.19 28.51 0.40
N SER A 95 3.60 29.69 0.68
CA SER A 95 4.16 30.98 0.27
C SER A 95 5.49 31.29 0.97
N VAL A 96 5.66 30.83 2.22
CA VAL A 96 6.91 30.98 2.97
C VAL A 96 7.94 29.91 2.55
N VAL A 97 7.51 28.66 2.40
CA VAL A 97 8.38 27.54 2.00
C VAL A 97 8.89 27.72 0.57
N ASN A 98 8.04 28.26 -0.30
CA ASN A 98 8.27 28.43 -1.73
C ASN A 98 8.86 27.18 -2.39
N PRO A 99 8.13 26.03 -2.38
CA PRO A 99 8.65 24.76 -2.88
C PRO A 99 8.69 24.74 -4.41
N ASP A 100 9.68 24.02 -4.99
CA ASP A 100 9.72 23.72 -6.42
C ASP A 100 8.54 22.80 -6.79
N PHE A 101 8.21 21.85 -5.90
CA PHE A 101 7.11 20.88 -6.06
C PHE A 101 6.37 20.62 -4.76
N VAL A 102 5.07 20.31 -4.89
CA VAL A 102 4.21 19.87 -3.80
C VAL A 102 3.69 18.46 -4.12
N VAL A 103 4.04 17.47 -3.29
CA VAL A 103 3.62 16.08 -3.46
C VAL A 103 2.41 15.80 -2.59
N LEU A 104 1.34 15.27 -3.22
CA LEU A 104 0.08 14.88 -2.59
C LEU A 104 -0.12 13.37 -2.75
N THR A 105 -0.77 12.72 -1.80
CA THR A 105 -1.17 11.31 -1.91
C THR A 105 -2.64 11.17 -2.26
N THR A 106 -3.03 10.10 -2.94
CA THR A 106 -4.44 9.82 -3.31
C THR A 106 -5.38 9.61 -2.13
N TYR A 107 -4.86 9.45 -0.90
CA TYR A 107 -5.70 9.39 0.31
C TYR A 107 -6.54 10.65 0.56
N ASP A 108 -6.10 11.79 0.07
CA ASP A 108 -6.76 13.08 0.26
C ASP A 108 -7.63 13.52 -0.94
N PHE A 109 -8.03 12.55 -1.75
CA PHE A 109 -8.76 12.75 -3.00
C PHE A 109 -9.95 13.72 -2.88
N ASP A 110 -10.71 13.64 -1.78
CA ASP A 110 -11.86 14.51 -1.53
C ASP A 110 -11.50 15.97 -1.26
N LYS A 111 -10.24 16.28 -0.97
CA LYS A 111 -9.71 17.62 -0.66
C LYS A 111 -8.98 18.27 -1.85
N PHE A 112 -8.60 17.49 -2.86
CA PHE A 112 -7.87 17.94 -4.04
C PHE A 112 -8.53 19.14 -4.74
N GLY A 113 -9.88 19.16 -4.82
CA GLY A 113 -10.62 20.26 -5.41
C GLY A 113 -10.28 21.63 -4.84
N SER A 114 -9.89 21.69 -3.57
CA SER A 114 -9.46 22.94 -2.92
C SER A 114 -7.97 23.19 -3.04
N ILE A 115 -7.15 22.15 -2.91
CA ILE A 115 -5.69 22.25 -2.86
C ILE A 115 -5.10 22.54 -4.25
N LEU A 116 -5.51 21.81 -5.28
CA LEU A 116 -4.98 21.93 -6.64
C LEU A 116 -5.34 23.25 -7.35
N THR A 117 -6.11 24.13 -6.70
CA THR A 117 -6.35 25.49 -7.17
C THR A 117 -5.31 26.52 -6.71
N LEU A 118 -4.37 26.12 -5.86
CA LEU A 118 -3.25 26.95 -5.45
C LEU A 118 -2.19 27.02 -6.56
N PRO A 119 -1.42 28.12 -6.67
CA PRO A 119 -0.49 28.36 -7.77
C PRO A 119 0.87 27.66 -7.55
N TYR A 120 0.84 26.33 -7.28
CA TYR A 120 2.05 25.51 -7.06
C TYR A 120 2.07 24.32 -8.02
N ARG A 121 3.25 23.74 -8.22
CA ARG A 121 3.45 22.55 -9.06
C ARG A 121 3.14 21.29 -8.25
N PHE A 122 1.93 20.77 -8.41
CA PHE A 122 1.49 19.58 -7.69
C PHE A 122 1.86 18.29 -8.45
N VAL A 123 2.38 17.33 -7.71
CA VAL A 123 2.59 15.95 -8.16
C VAL A 123 1.68 15.04 -7.31
N ILE A 124 0.87 14.21 -7.93
CA ILE A 124 -0.05 13.30 -7.23
C ILE A 124 0.59 11.92 -7.19
N GLU A 125 0.79 11.37 -6.02
CA GLU A 125 1.29 10.02 -5.81
C GLU A 125 0.13 9.05 -5.52
N SER A 126 -0.03 8.03 -6.38
CA SER A 126 -1.16 7.09 -6.33
C SER A 126 -0.87 5.92 -5.40
N HIS A 127 -1.14 6.05 -4.10
CA HIS A 127 -1.03 4.96 -3.13
C HIS A 127 -2.29 4.08 -3.04
N ILE A 128 -3.42 4.56 -3.56
CA ILE A 128 -4.65 3.80 -3.70
C ILE A 128 -4.94 3.71 -5.17
N CYS A 129 -5.15 2.50 -5.67
CA CYS A 129 -5.52 2.30 -7.05
C CYS A 129 -6.79 3.08 -7.40
N ILE A 130 -6.79 3.74 -8.55
CA ILE A 130 -7.91 4.58 -8.98
C ILE A 130 -9.20 3.77 -9.15
N SER A 131 -9.10 2.48 -9.52
CA SER A 131 -10.25 1.57 -9.62
C SER A 131 -10.92 1.32 -8.27
N ASP A 132 -10.18 1.47 -7.18
CA ASP A 132 -10.62 1.14 -5.83
C ASP A 132 -11.10 2.37 -5.05
N VAL A 133 -10.78 3.55 -5.56
CA VAL A 133 -11.36 4.80 -5.04
C VAL A 133 -12.87 4.72 -5.17
N ARG A 134 -13.57 4.62 -4.03
CA ARG A 134 -15.05 4.56 -3.93
C ARG A 134 -15.73 3.25 -4.35
N GLN A 135 -15.08 2.10 -4.21
CA GLN A 135 -15.78 0.81 -4.35
C GLN A 135 -17.05 0.72 -3.47
N GLU A 136 -17.06 1.35 -2.31
CA GLU A 136 -18.22 1.40 -1.42
C GLU A 136 -19.48 1.94 -2.11
N PHE A 137 -19.37 2.94 -3.00
CA PHE A 137 -20.51 3.50 -3.74
C PHE A 137 -20.97 2.62 -4.91
N ARG A 138 -20.13 1.68 -5.37
CA ARG A 138 -20.48 0.79 -6.51
C ARG A 138 -21.41 -0.36 -6.13
N GLN A 139 -21.56 -0.65 -4.84
CA GLN A 139 -22.41 -1.73 -4.32
C GLN A 139 -23.84 -1.28 -4.00
N HIS A 140 -24.16 0.01 -4.11
CA HIS A 140 -25.49 0.58 -3.82
C HIS A 140 -26.32 0.78 -5.09
N ASN A 141 -27.59 1.19 -4.90
CA ASN A 141 -28.58 1.31 -5.97
C ASN A 141 -28.12 2.25 -7.11
N VAL A 142 -28.79 2.19 -8.26
CA VAL A 142 -28.42 2.84 -9.52
C VAL A 142 -28.21 4.37 -9.36
N ILE A 143 -29.02 5.03 -8.51
CA ILE A 143 -28.97 6.49 -8.31
C ILE A 143 -27.65 6.89 -7.62
N LEU A 144 -27.24 6.18 -6.58
CA LEU A 144 -25.98 6.41 -5.88
C LEU A 144 -24.77 6.12 -6.78
N LYS A 145 -24.90 5.13 -7.67
CA LYS A 145 -23.87 4.81 -8.65
C LYS A 145 -23.67 5.93 -9.69
N LEU A 146 -24.77 6.52 -10.18
CA LEU A 146 -24.73 7.67 -11.11
C LEU A 146 -24.16 8.92 -10.43
N PHE A 147 -24.58 9.19 -9.19
CA PHE A 147 -24.05 10.29 -8.40
C PHE A 147 -22.55 10.12 -8.12
N GLY A 148 -22.11 8.90 -7.80
CA GLY A 148 -20.70 8.58 -7.66
C GLY A 148 -19.91 8.88 -8.93
N LYS A 149 -20.37 8.47 -10.11
CA LYS A 149 -19.73 8.77 -11.40
C LYS A 149 -19.63 10.27 -11.68
N TYR A 150 -20.66 11.03 -11.34
CA TYR A 150 -20.65 12.50 -11.48
C TYR A 150 -19.59 13.14 -10.60
N LEU A 151 -19.50 12.74 -9.34
CA LEU A 151 -18.48 13.20 -8.41
C LEU A 151 -17.06 12.84 -8.89
N ASP A 152 -16.88 11.64 -9.45
CA ASP A 152 -15.61 11.20 -10.01
C ASP A 152 -15.18 12.09 -11.18
N SER A 153 -16.12 12.41 -12.09
CA SER A 153 -15.82 13.32 -13.20
C SER A 153 -15.33 14.71 -12.74
N ILE A 154 -15.94 15.26 -11.68
CA ILE A 154 -15.49 16.54 -11.10
C ILE A 154 -14.07 16.40 -10.51
N HIS A 155 -13.80 15.31 -9.79
CA HIS A 155 -12.50 15.09 -9.19
C HIS A 155 -11.40 14.93 -10.25
N PHE A 156 -11.64 14.12 -11.29
CA PHE A 156 -10.67 13.95 -12.38
C PHE A 156 -10.40 15.23 -13.16
N LYS A 157 -11.44 16.05 -13.42
CA LYS A 157 -11.23 17.39 -13.99
C LYS A 157 -10.29 18.24 -13.13
N THR A 158 -10.41 18.12 -11.81
CA THR A 158 -9.55 18.90 -10.89
C THR A 158 -8.13 18.37 -10.88
N MET A 159 -7.94 17.05 -11.00
CA MET A 159 -6.62 16.41 -11.06
C MET A 159 -5.81 16.83 -12.29
N ASN A 160 -6.46 17.17 -13.41
CA ASN A 160 -5.80 17.74 -14.59
C ASN A 160 -5.11 19.10 -14.33
N LYS A 161 -5.24 19.67 -13.13
CA LYS A 161 -4.47 20.85 -12.70
C LYS A 161 -3.12 20.49 -12.07
N ALA A 162 -2.87 19.22 -11.79
CA ALA A 162 -1.58 18.77 -11.34
C ALA A 162 -0.58 18.72 -12.51
N TYR A 163 0.70 18.77 -12.19
CA TYR A 163 1.79 18.67 -13.17
C TYR A 163 2.01 17.24 -13.64
N ALA A 164 1.84 16.28 -12.73
CA ALA A 164 2.01 14.86 -13.04
C ALA A 164 1.27 13.98 -12.03
N VAL A 165 1.00 12.74 -12.43
CA VAL A 165 0.65 11.62 -11.56
C VAL A 165 1.82 10.64 -11.53
N VAL A 166 2.14 10.13 -10.35
CA VAL A 166 3.04 8.99 -10.17
C VAL A 166 2.20 7.79 -9.76
N SER A 167 2.11 6.83 -10.64
CA SER A 167 1.48 5.53 -10.41
C SER A 167 2.52 4.54 -9.91
N LEU A 168 2.13 3.60 -9.07
CA LEU A 168 3.03 2.59 -8.52
C LEU A 168 3.18 1.37 -9.44
N THR A 169 2.25 1.17 -10.39
CA THR A 169 2.21 0.02 -11.30
C THR A 169 1.82 0.45 -12.71
N SER A 170 2.26 -0.32 -13.71
CA SER A 170 1.88 -0.08 -15.11
C SER A 170 0.37 -0.26 -15.35
N ALA A 171 -0.26 -1.18 -14.63
CA ALA A 171 -1.69 -1.41 -14.72
C ALA A 171 -2.51 -0.22 -14.18
N ASP A 172 -2.06 0.40 -13.06
CA ASP A 172 -2.72 1.59 -12.51
C ASP A 172 -2.49 2.81 -13.42
N LYS A 173 -1.30 2.96 -14.03
CA LYS A 173 -1.04 3.97 -15.07
C LYS A 173 -2.09 3.90 -16.18
N THR A 174 -2.33 2.71 -16.75
CA THR A 174 -3.34 2.51 -17.80
C THR A 174 -4.76 2.90 -17.35
N ASN A 175 -5.06 2.75 -16.07
CA ASN A 175 -6.33 3.23 -15.51
C ASN A 175 -6.35 4.75 -15.36
N TRP A 176 -5.25 5.37 -14.93
CA TRP A 176 -5.13 6.83 -14.84
C TRP A 176 -5.29 7.51 -16.20
N GLU A 177 -4.68 6.95 -17.27
CA GLU A 177 -4.77 7.46 -18.65
C GLU A 177 -6.20 7.59 -19.17
N LYS A 178 -7.15 6.83 -18.62
CA LYS A 178 -8.58 6.92 -18.96
C LYS A 178 -9.29 8.14 -18.34
N HIS A 179 -8.65 8.80 -17.38
CA HIS A 179 -9.30 9.79 -16.52
C HIS A 179 -8.63 11.16 -16.52
N VAL A 180 -7.34 11.23 -16.80
CA VAL A 180 -6.56 12.48 -16.78
C VAL A 180 -5.71 12.62 -18.05
N ASN A 181 -5.48 13.87 -18.48
CA ASN A 181 -4.70 14.22 -19.68
C ASN A 181 -3.36 14.88 -19.30
N ILE A 182 -2.77 14.52 -18.16
CA ILE A 182 -1.48 15.02 -17.69
C ILE A 182 -0.45 13.89 -17.71
N PRO A 183 0.85 14.19 -17.69
CA PRO A 183 1.89 13.17 -17.67
C PRO A 183 1.72 12.18 -16.51
N ILE A 184 1.83 10.88 -16.81
CA ILE A 184 1.77 9.81 -15.82
C ILE A 184 3.06 9.02 -15.87
N PHE A 185 3.75 8.95 -14.73
CA PHE A 185 4.99 8.21 -14.56
C PHE A 185 4.71 6.96 -13.73
N VAL A 186 5.44 5.88 -14.01
CA VAL A 186 5.41 4.67 -13.18
C VAL A 186 6.69 4.66 -12.37
N ILE A 187 6.56 4.86 -11.05
CA ILE A 187 7.66 4.74 -10.10
C ILE A 187 7.14 3.88 -8.94
N PRO A 188 7.59 2.63 -8.83
CA PRO A 188 7.13 1.75 -7.77
C PRO A 188 7.60 2.22 -6.39
N ASN A 189 6.97 1.70 -5.34
CA ASN A 189 7.49 1.90 -3.99
C ASN A 189 8.81 1.16 -3.81
N LEU A 190 9.68 1.72 -2.99
CA LEU A 190 10.89 1.05 -2.55
C LEU A 190 10.57 -0.04 -1.54
N VAL A 191 11.39 -1.08 -1.47
CA VAL A 191 11.36 -2.06 -0.39
C VAL A 191 11.85 -1.43 0.90
N THR A 192 11.14 -1.68 2.00
CA THR A 192 11.42 -1.06 3.30
C THR A 192 12.45 -1.82 4.12
N VAL A 193 12.76 -3.05 3.73
CA VAL A 193 13.72 -3.93 4.39
C VAL A 193 14.41 -4.82 3.37
N TYR A 194 15.73 -4.94 3.48
CA TYR A 194 16.53 -5.90 2.72
C TYR A 194 17.68 -6.35 3.62
N PRO A 195 17.50 -7.45 4.39
CA PRO A 195 18.53 -7.92 5.31
C PRO A 195 19.73 -8.49 4.54
N ASN A 196 20.94 -8.21 5.02
CA ASN A 196 22.17 -8.81 4.47
C ASN A 196 22.25 -10.30 4.84
N ASP A 197 21.96 -10.61 6.11
CA ASP A 197 21.97 -11.95 6.66
C ASP A 197 20.54 -12.47 6.81
N ILE A 198 20.26 -13.61 6.24
CA ILE A 198 18.99 -14.36 6.37
C ILE A 198 19.32 -15.81 6.66
N SER A 199 18.39 -16.49 7.32
CA SER A 199 18.49 -17.94 7.58
C SER A 199 18.60 -18.72 6.28
N CYS A 200 19.42 -19.80 6.33
CA CYS A 200 19.51 -20.72 5.21
C CYS A 200 18.11 -21.26 4.89
N TYR A 201 17.71 -21.21 3.63
CA TYR A 201 16.35 -21.60 3.24
C TYR A 201 16.01 -23.06 3.62
N SER A 202 16.98 -23.96 3.50
CA SER A 202 16.82 -25.38 3.85
C SER A 202 16.54 -25.63 5.34
N GLU A 203 16.88 -24.70 6.21
CA GLU A 203 16.70 -24.77 7.68
C GLU A 203 15.35 -24.16 8.14
N ARG A 204 14.60 -23.54 7.24
CA ARG A 204 13.32 -22.91 7.57
C ARG A 204 12.26 -23.96 7.91
N SER A 205 11.36 -23.56 8.78
CA SER A 205 10.25 -24.40 9.22
C SER A 205 9.22 -24.63 8.10
N ASN A 206 8.47 -25.72 8.19
CA ASN A 206 7.32 -26.00 7.32
C ASN A 206 6.16 -25.05 7.64
N ARG A 207 6.35 -23.79 7.27
CA ARG A 207 5.50 -22.69 7.67
C ARG A 207 5.15 -21.81 6.49
N ILE A 208 3.86 -21.53 6.38
CA ILE A 208 3.29 -20.56 5.45
C ILE A 208 2.98 -19.29 6.25
N ILE A 209 3.49 -18.16 5.83
CA ILE A 209 3.21 -16.87 6.46
C ILE A 209 2.32 -16.00 5.58
N CYS A 210 1.39 -15.29 6.21
CA CYS A 210 0.51 -14.31 5.59
C CYS A 210 0.45 -13.07 6.48
N VAL A 211 0.57 -11.88 5.89
CA VAL A 211 0.60 -10.63 6.65
C VAL A 211 -0.37 -9.63 6.04
N GLY A 212 -1.25 -9.05 6.87
CA GLY A 212 -2.17 -8.03 6.39
C GLY A 212 -3.35 -7.77 7.32
N ARG A 213 -4.11 -6.70 7.02
CA ARG A 213 -5.32 -6.39 7.78
C ARG A 213 -6.37 -7.49 7.61
N LEU A 214 -7.04 -7.89 8.70
CA LEU A 214 -8.11 -8.89 8.66
C LEU A 214 -9.40 -8.26 8.09
N THR A 215 -9.40 -7.98 6.80
CA THR A 215 -10.50 -7.32 6.07
C THR A 215 -10.84 -8.11 4.81
N ARG A 216 -12.00 -7.84 4.23
CA ARG A 216 -12.44 -8.47 2.98
C ARG A 216 -11.42 -8.34 1.84
N GLN A 217 -10.70 -7.22 1.79
CA GLN A 217 -9.66 -6.96 0.79
C GLN A 217 -8.61 -8.06 0.77
N LYS A 218 -8.11 -8.47 1.94
CA LYS A 218 -6.97 -9.41 2.06
C LYS A 218 -7.34 -10.88 1.80
N GLY A 219 -8.62 -11.22 1.75
CA GLY A 219 -9.09 -12.51 1.24
C GLY A 219 -8.66 -13.73 2.03
N PHE A 220 -8.39 -13.61 3.33
CA PHE A 220 -7.98 -14.76 4.17
C PHE A 220 -9.05 -15.85 4.24
N ASP A 221 -10.31 -15.53 3.95
CA ASP A 221 -11.37 -16.50 3.78
C ASP A 221 -11.13 -17.46 2.58
N TYR A 222 -10.50 -16.99 1.51
CA TYR A 222 -10.08 -17.85 0.40
C TYR A 222 -8.93 -18.77 0.80
N LEU A 223 -7.94 -18.24 1.55
CA LEU A 223 -6.82 -19.02 2.04
C LEU A 223 -7.29 -20.16 2.95
N ILE A 224 -8.18 -19.88 3.92
CA ILE A 224 -8.71 -20.88 4.83
C ILE A 224 -9.43 -22.00 4.06
N LYS A 225 -10.25 -21.63 3.05
CA LYS A 225 -10.93 -22.62 2.21
C LYS A 225 -9.96 -23.46 1.39
N ALA A 226 -8.94 -22.84 0.80
CA ALA A 226 -7.93 -23.56 0.02
C ALA A 226 -7.13 -24.52 0.90
N TRP A 227 -6.72 -24.08 2.10
CA TRP A 227 -6.01 -24.93 3.04
C TRP A 227 -6.87 -26.10 3.52
N ALA A 228 -8.17 -25.90 3.74
CA ALA A 228 -9.09 -26.96 4.15
C ALA A 228 -9.12 -28.15 3.17
N LEU A 229 -8.82 -27.94 1.89
CA LEU A 229 -8.78 -29.01 0.88
C LEU A 229 -7.57 -29.93 1.02
N ILE A 230 -6.48 -29.46 1.61
CA ILE A 230 -5.19 -30.16 1.60
C ILE A 230 -4.58 -30.36 2.99
N ALA A 231 -5.05 -29.69 4.03
CA ALA A 231 -4.44 -29.70 5.38
C ALA A 231 -4.18 -31.10 5.93
N ASN A 232 -5.12 -32.02 5.75
CA ASN A 232 -4.99 -33.40 6.24
C ASN A 232 -3.86 -34.21 5.56
N LYS A 233 -3.45 -33.78 4.35
CA LYS A 233 -2.32 -34.42 3.64
C LYS A 233 -0.97 -33.95 4.19
N TYR A 234 -0.94 -32.76 4.83
CA TYR A 234 0.29 -32.09 5.27
C TYR A 234 0.26 -31.67 6.74
N PRO A 235 0.10 -32.62 7.69
CA PRO A 235 -0.06 -32.29 9.12
C PRO A 235 1.15 -31.58 9.74
N GLY A 236 2.31 -31.68 9.11
CA GLY A 236 3.54 -31.00 9.54
C GLY A 236 3.64 -29.52 9.10
N TRP A 237 2.70 -29.03 8.27
CA TRP A 237 2.70 -27.63 7.81
C TRP A 237 1.72 -26.77 8.60
N LYS A 238 2.11 -25.52 8.85
CA LYS A 238 1.32 -24.54 9.59
C LYS A 238 1.16 -23.26 8.77
N ILE A 239 0.02 -22.59 8.96
CA ILE A 239 -0.24 -21.26 8.42
C ILE A 239 -0.34 -20.26 9.58
N ASP A 240 0.50 -19.23 9.54
CA ASP A 240 0.44 -18.12 10.46
C ASP A 240 -0.02 -16.84 9.75
N ILE A 241 -1.14 -16.30 10.19
CA ILE A 241 -1.71 -15.06 9.68
C ILE A 241 -1.43 -13.96 10.70
N PHE A 242 -0.62 -12.97 10.33
CA PHE A 242 -0.32 -11.82 11.18
C PHE A 242 -1.16 -10.61 10.78
N GLY A 243 -1.99 -10.13 11.70
CA GLY A 243 -2.82 -8.98 11.44
C GLY A 243 -3.90 -8.72 12.49
N SER A 244 -4.70 -7.69 12.21
CA SER A 244 -5.90 -7.35 12.96
C SER A 244 -6.93 -6.71 12.01
N GLY A 245 -8.21 -6.74 12.37
CA GLY A 245 -9.27 -6.12 11.57
C GLY A 245 -10.65 -6.67 11.88
N ASP A 246 -11.65 -6.11 11.20
CA ASP A 246 -13.06 -6.34 11.47
C ASP A 246 -13.55 -7.77 11.22
N LEU A 247 -12.78 -8.56 10.45
CA LEU A 247 -13.13 -9.95 10.14
C LEU A 247 -12.46 -10.97 11.07
N GLU A 248 -11.79 -10.56 12.13
CA GLU A 248 -11.04 -11.48 13.02
C GLU A 248 -11.93 -12.61 13.54
N ASP A 249 -13.08 -12.28 14.18
CA ASP A 249 -14.01 -13.26 14.74
C ASP A 249 -14.59 -14.19 13.65
N PHE A 250 -14.90 -13.62 12.48
CA PHE A 250 -15.40 -14.39 11.34
C PHE A 250 -14.37 -15.42 10.86
N LEU A 251 -13.11 -15.03 10.76
CA LEU A 251 -12.04 -15.93 10.31
C LEU A 251 -11.75 -17.02 11.34
N ILE A 252 -11.80 -16.70 12.65
CA ILE A 252 -11.68 -17.69 13.72
C ILE A 252 -12.82 -18.72 13.63
N GLN A 253 -14.06 -18.28 13.46
CA GLN A 253 -15.19 -19.18 13.26
C GLN A 253 -15.02 -20.08 12.02
N MET A 254 -14.47 -19.54 10.93
CA MET A 254 -14.17 -20.36 9.75
C MET A 254 -13.13 -21.44 10.04
N ILE A 255 -12.04 -21.09 10.73
CA ILE A 255 -10.99 -22.04 11.13
C ILE A 255 -11.61 -23.17 11.98
N ASP A 256 -12.50 -22.85 12.89
CA ASP A 256 -13.21 -23.83 13.72
C ASP A 256 -14.11 -24.74 12.89
N ASN A 257 -14.93 -24.16 12.00
CA ASN A 257 -15.88 -24.89 11.16
C ASN A 257 -15.19 -25.86 10.19
N TYR A 258 -13.95 -25.56 9.76
CA TYR A 258 -13.14 -26.43 8.91
C TYR A 258 -12.22 -27.36 9.71
N ASN A 259 -12.25 -27.35 11.06
CA ASN A 259 -11.37 -28.14 11.95
C ASN A 259 -9.87 -27.86 11.70
N LEU A 260 -9.48 -26.61 11.53
CA LEU A 260 -8.13 -26.20 11.17
C LEU A 260 -7.33 -25.55 12.31
N LYS A 261 -7.83 -25.59 13.57
CA LYS A 261 -7.16 -24.96 14.74
C LYS A 261 -5.71 -25.42 14.95
N GLU A 262 -5.42 -26.66 14.63
CA GLU A 262 -4.08 -27.23 14.80
C GLU A 262 -3.10 -26.79 13.70
N SER A 263 -3.60 -26.22 12.59
CA SER A 263 -2.79 -25.89 11.42
C SER A 263 -2.87 -24.44 10.98
N ILE A 264 -3.82 -23.63 11.47
CA ILE A 264 -3.91 -22.19 11.20
C ILE A 264 -3.94 -21.41 12.51
N THR A 265 -3.08 -20.39 12.62
CA THR A 265 -3.06 -19.45 13.75
C THR A 265 -3.24 -18.03 13.26
N ILE A 266 -4.13 -17.28 13.89
CA ILE A 266 -4.25 -15.81 13.70
C ILE A 266 -3.46 -15.14 14.82
N ASN A 267 -2.42 -14.43 14.43
CA ASN A 267 -1.51 -13.71 15.31
C ASN A 267 -1.78 -12.20 15.26
N LYS A 268 -1.64 -11.52 16.39
CA LYS A 268 -1.69 -10.06 16.44
C LYS A 268 -0.51 -9.45 15.67
N PRO A 269 -0.65 -8.19 15.19
CA PRO A 269 0.48 -7.47 14.61
C PRO A 269 1.66 -7.44 15.58
N THR A 270 2.86 -7.72 15.08
CA THR A 270 4.10 -7.76 15.87
C THR A 270 5.13 -6.77 15.32
N SER A 271 5.98 -6.22 16.20
CA SER A 271 7.16 -5.46 15.79
C SER A 271 8.29 -6.36 15.24
N ASN A 272 8.23 -7.66 15.53
CA ASN A 272 9.25 -8.65 15.15
C ASN A 272 8.85 -9.42 13.88
N ILE A 273 8.03 -8.84 13.01
CA ILE A 273 7.54 -9.51 11.80
C ILE A 273 8.67 -10.02 10.89
N PHE A 274 9.82 -9.36 10.91
CA PHE A 274 10.97 -9.76 10.10
C PHE A 274 11.57 -11.10 10.53
N GLU A 275 11.57 -11.41 11.84
CA GLU A 275 11.97 -12.72 12.34
C GLU A 275 10.98 -13.81 11.89
N GLU A 276 9.70 -13.45 11.80
CA GLU A 276 8.66 -14.37 11.34
C GLU A 276 8.77 -14.65 9.84
N TYR A 277 9.13 -13.65 9.03
CA TYR A 277 9.48 -13.84 7.63
C TYR A 277 10.70 -14.79 7.52
N ASP A 278 11.78 -14.52 8.25
CA ASP A 278 13.03 -15.28 8.13
C ASP A 278 12.87 -16.78 8.44
N ARG A 279 11.92 -17.14 9.30
CA ARG A 279 11.62 -18.55 9.67
C ARG A 279 10.65 -19.25 8.73
N SER A 280 10.00 -18.52 7.80
CA SER A 280 8.92 -19.05 6.98
C SER A 280 9.41 -19.53 5.62
N SER A 281 8.78 -20.59 5.09
CA SER A 281 9.15 -21.21 3.82
C SER A 281 8.31 -20.75 2.63
N ILE A 282 7.08 -20.31 2.85
CA ILE A 282 6.15 -19.90 1.79
C ILE A 282 5.41 -18.65 2.27
N TYR A 283 5.23 -17.67 1.40
CA TYR A 283 4.34 -16.53 1.60
C TYR A 283 3.10 -16.67 0.73
N VAL A 284 1.90 -16.41 1.30
CA VAL A 284 0.65 -16.41 0.52
C VAL A 284 -0.06 -15.06 0.60
N LEU A 285 -0.35 -14.48 -0.56
CA LEU A 285 -1.16 -13.27 -0.73
C LEU A 285 -2.50 -13.63 -1.40
N SER A 286 -3.54 -13.77 -0.60
CA SER A 286 -4.90 -14.12 -1.06
C SER A 286 -5.79 -12.90 -1.34
N SER A 287 -5.19 -11.73 -1.58
CA SER A 287 -5.91 -10.46 -1.71
C SER A 287 -6.83 -10.40 -2.93
N ARG A 288 -8.01 -9.80 -2.75
CA ARG A 288 -8.96 -9.52 -3.84
C ARG A 288 -8.51 -8.38 -4.73
N TYR A 289 -7.84 -7.40 -4.15
CA TYR A 289 -7.26 -6.24 -4.85
C TYR A 289 -6.17 -5.60 -3.99
N GLU A 290 -5.20 -4.97 -4.64
CA GLU A 290 -4.10 -4.24 -4.01
C GLU A 290 -3.84 -2.93 -4.75
N GLY A 291 -3.16 -1.98 -4.09
CA GLY A 291 -2.60 -0.81 -4.75
C GLY A 291 -1.14 -1.02 -5.11
N PHE A 292 -0.39 -1.55 -4.14
CA PHE A 292 1.00 -2.00 -4.26
C PHE A 292 1.32 -2.91 -3.07
N CYS A 293 1.80 -4.11 -3.34
CA CYS A 293 1.92 -5.17 -2.34
C CYS A 293 3.24 -5.08 -1.57
N LEU A 294 3.41 -4.10 -0.67
CA LEU A 294 4.65 -3.96 0.14
C LEU A 294 5.01 -5.24 0.90
N VAL A 295 4.01 -5.90 1.51
CA VAL A 295 4.21 -7.16 2.25
C VAL A 295 4.74 -8.29 1.37
N LEU A 296 4.46 -8.24 0.05
CA LEU A 296 5.01 -9.17 -0.92
C LEU A 296 6.51 -8.92 -1.13
N LEU A 297 6.90 -7.64 -1.33
CA LEU A 297 8.31 -7.26 -1.42
C LEU A 297 9.07 -7.55 -0.13
N GLU A 298 8.44 -7.35 1.04
CA GLU A 298 9.02 -7.71 2.32
C GLU A 298 9.31 -9.22 2.38
N ALA A 299 8.34 -10.07 2.06
CA ALA A 299 8.54 -11.53 2.02
C ALA A 299 9.65 -11.93 1.04
N MET A 300 9.63 -11.37 -0.18
CA MET A 300 10.65 -11.62 -1.21
C MET A 300 12.04 -11.16 -0.76
N SER A 301 12.16 -10.10 0.04
CA SER A 301 13.45 -9.61 0.57
C SER A 301 14.10 -10.59 1.56
N PHE A 302 13.30 -11.43 2.20
CA PHE A 302 13.75 -12.56 2.99
C PHE A 302 13.94 -13.85 2.16
N GLY A 303 13.82 -13.77 0.83
CA GLY A 303 13.93 -14.92 -0.03
C GLY A 303 12.80 -15.93 0.21
N ILE A 304 11.57 -15.48 0.44
CA ILE A 304 10.43 -16.39 0.58
C ILE A 304 9.71 -16.45 -0.78
N PRO A 305 9.62 -17.64 -1.39
CA PRO A 305 8.83 -17.82 -2.60
C PRO A 305 7.35 -17.54 -2.31
N CYS A 306 6.70 -16.85 -3.24
CA CYS A 306 5.38 -16.30 -3.01
C CYS A 306 4.32 -17.01 -3.85
N ILE A 307 3.16 -17.28 -3.24
CA ILE A 307 1.93 -17.62 -3.98
C ILE A 307 1.01 -16.41 -3.85
N SER A 308 0.56 -15.86 -4.96
CA SER A 308 -0.30 -14.69 -4.94
C SER A 308 -1.50 -14.86 -5.85
N PHE A 309 -2.66 -14.42 -5.42
CA PHE A 309 -3.70 -14.10 -6.39
C PHE A 309 -3.17 -13.00 -7.32
N ASN A 310 -3.36 -13.20 -8.62
CA ASN A 310 -3.05 -12.18 -9.63
C ASN A 310 -4.16 -11.11 -9.64
N CYS A 311 -4.29 -10.43 -8.49
CA CYS A 311 -5.24 -9.36 -8.35
C CYS A 311 -4.77 -8.10 -9.10
N PRO A 312 -5.69 -7.22 -9.51
CA PRO A 312 -5.31 -5.97 -10.16
C PRO A 312 -4.31 -5.18 -9.31
N HIS A 313 -3.24 -4.72 -9.97
CA HIS A 313 -2.20 -3.85 -9.44
C HIS A 313 -1.29 -4.48 -8.37
N GLY A 314 -0.09 -4.80 -8.77
CA GLY A 314 1.02 -5.17 -7.90
C GLY A 314 1.57 -6.58 -8.08
N PRO A 315 0.84 -7.68 -7.86
CA PRO A 315 1.45 -9.00 -7.89
C PRO A 315 2.17 -9.34 -9.19
N SER A 316 1.56 -9.10 -10.35
CA SER A 316 2.19 -9.35 -11.66
C SER A 316 3.29 -8.36 -12.04
N ASP A 317 3.44 -7.25 -11.34
CA ASP A 317 4.59 -6.35 -11.50
C ASP A 317 5.82 -6.87 -10.71
N MET A 318 5.59 -7.68 -9.66
CA MET A 318 6.62 -8.17 -8.75
C MET A 318 7.00 -9.63 -9.02
N ILE A 319 6.05 -10.46 -9.41
CA ILE A 319 6.21 -11.90 -9.64
C ILE A 319 6.07 -12.20 -11.12
N THR A 320 7.08 -12.80 -11.70
CA THR A 320 7.02 -13.53 -12.96
C THR A 320 6.61 -14.96 -12.62
N ASN A 321 5.45 -15.40 -13.11
CA ASN A 321 4.91 -16.71 -12.74
C ASN A 321 5.89 -17.85 -13.03
N GLY A 322 6.20 -18.65 -12.03
CA GLY A 322 7.15 -19.76 -12.10
C GLY A 322 8.61 -19.36 -11.80
N GLU A 323 8.94 -18.06 -11.66
CA GLU A 323 10.30 -17.61 -11.35
C GLU A 323 10.50 -17.22 -9.88
N GLU A 324 9.79 -16.21 -9.39
CA GLU A 324 9.85 -15.79 -7.98
C GLU A 324 8.71 -16.38 -7.15
N GLY A 325 7.72 -17.00 -7.80
CA GLY A 325 6.54 -17.55 -7.16
C GLY A 325 5.47 -17.95 -8.18
N ILE A 326 4.25 -18.18 -7.69
CA ILE A 326 3.11 -18.64 -8.49
C ILE A 326 1.99 -17.59 -8.44
N LEU A 327 1.49 -17.22 -9.62
CA LEU A 327 0.32 -16.36 -9.77
C LEU A 327 -0.93 -17.20 -10.04
N VAL A 328 -1.96 -16.98 -9.23
CA VAL A 328 -3.24 -17.70 -9.26
C VAL A 328 -4.37 -16.73 -9.61
N PRO A 329 -5.37 -17.10 -10.43
CA PRO A 329 -6.54 -16.27 -10.66
C PRO A 329 -7.26 -15.90 -9.36
N VAL A 330 -7.74 -14.65 -9.25
CA VAL A 330 -8.42 -14.17 -8.04
C VAL A 330 -9.66 -15.02 -7.75
N GLY A 331 -9.73 -15.56 -6.52
CA GLY A 331 -10.87 -16.34 -6.05
C GLY A 331 -10.89 -17.80 -6.48
N ASP A 332 -9.91 -18.25 -7.25
CA ASP A 332 -9.75 -19.68 -7.60
C ASP A 332 -9.14 -20.45 -6.43
N ILE A 333 -10.04 -20.96 -5.57
CA ILE A 333 -9.68 -21.66 -4.33
C ILE A 333 -8.94 -22.96 -4.63
N ASN A 334 -9.38 -23.70 -5.65
CA ASN A 334 -8.76 -24.97 -6.01
C ASN A 334 -7.33 -24.75 -6.51
N LYS A 335 -7.15 -23.81 -7.42
CA LYS A 335 -5.82 -23.47 -7.94
C LYS A 335 -4.89 -22.92 -6.85
N LEU A 336 -5.43 -22.20 -5.87
CA LEU A 336 -4.65 -21.76 -4.70
C LEU A 336 -4.21 -22.96 -3.86
N ALA A 337 -5.10 -23.91 -3.62
CA ALA A 337 -4.76 -25.15 -2.91
C ALA A 337 -3.70 -25.97 -3.66
N ASP A 338 -3.89 -26.17 -4.98
CA ASP A 338 -2.93 -26.89 -5.84
C ASP A 338 -1.55 -26.20 -5.84
N SER A 339 -1.51 -24.87 -5.85
CA SER A 339 -0.26 -24.10 -5.81
C SER A 339 0.45 -24.24 -4.46
N ILE A 340 -0.30 -24.25 -3.35
CA ILE A 340 0.25 -24.50 -2.02
C ILE A 340 0.79 -25.94 -1.94
N GLU A 341 0.03 -26.92 -2.39
CA GLU A 341 0.44 -28.32 -2.43
C GLU A 341 1.70 -28.52 -3.29
N TRP A 342 1.75 -27.86 -4.46
CA TRP A 342 2.91 -27.91 -5.32
C TRP A 342 4.15 -27.31 -4.64
N MET A 343 4.02 -26.14 -4.03
CA MET A 343 5.11 -25.52 -3.26
C MET A 343 5.59 -26.40 -2.10
N ILE A 344 4.68 -27.09 -1.41
CA ILE A 344 5.02 -28.01 -0.32
C ILE A 344 5.86 -29.19 -0.82
N THR A 345 5.50 -29.77 -1.95
CA THR A 345 6.10 -30.98 -2.47
C THR A 345 7.36 -30.78 -3.31
N HIS A 346 7.58 -29.56 -3.83
CA HIS A 346 8.71 -29.27 -4.73
C HIS A 346 9.77 -28.39 -4.04
N LYS A 347 10.51 -28.98 -3.10
CA LYS A 347 11.48 -28.25 -2.27
C LYS A 347 12.57 -27.55 -3.09
N GLU A 348 13.13 -28.22 -4.09
CA GLU A 348 14.20 -27.67 -4.94
C GLU A 348 13.72 -26.44 -5.72
N GLU A 349 12.49 -26.49 -6.25
CA GLU A 349 11.89 -25.36 -6.94
C GLU A 349 11.62 -24.18 -5.98
N ARG A 350 11.18 -24.45 -4.76
CA ARG A 350 11.05 -23.41 -3.74
C ARG A 350 12.39 -22.73 -3.45
N GLU A 351 13.48 -23.51 -3.34
CA GLU A 351 14.83 -22.96 -3.12
C GLU A 351 15.28 -22.11 -4.30
N ARG A 352 15.02 -22.53 -5.53
CA ARG A 352 15.28 -21.73 -6.73
C ARG A 352 14.48 -20.43 -6.72
N MET A 353 13.17 -20.52 -6.46
CA MET A 353 12.30 -19.33 -6.36
C MET A 353 12.72 -18.40 -5.23
N SER A 354 13.24 -18.93 -4.12
CA SER A 354 13.78 -18.13 -3.01
C SER A 354 14.94 -17.24 -3.46
N GLN A 355 15.88 -17.79 -4.21
CA GLN A 355 17.01 -17.04 -4.75
C GLN A 355 16.55 -15.97 -5.75
N ASN A 356 15.66 -16.35 -6.67
CA ASN A 356 15.10 -15.44 -7.65
C ASN A 356 14.34 -14.26 -6.99
N SER A 357 13.58 -14.53 -5.92
CA SER A 357 12.86 -13.51 -5.15
C SER A 357 13.82 -12.45 -4.59
N ARG A 358 14.95 -12.88 -4.01
CA ARG A 358 15.96 -11.93 -3.50
C ARG A 358 16.60 -11.09 -4.60
N GLU A 359 16.90 -11.69 -5.75
CA GLU A 359 17.46 -10.96 -6.89
C GLU A 359 16.45 -9.94 -7.44
N LYS A 360 15.20 -10.34 -7.59
CA LYS A 360 14.13 -9.47 -8.10
C LYS A 360 13.90 -8.24 -7.21
N VAL A 361 13.93 -8.41 -5.90
CA VAL A 361 13.70 -7.32 -4.94
C VAL A 361 14.79 -6.25 -5.01
N LYS A 362 16.00 -6.56 -5.45
CA LYS A 362 17.05 -5.56 -5.62
C LYS A 362 16.64 -4.41 -6.54
N TYR A 363 15.77 -4.68 -7.53
CA TYR A 363 15.21 -3.62 -8.36
C TYR A 363 14.44 -2.56 -7.55
N TYR A 364 13.84 -2.96 -6.44
CA TYR A 364 13.04 -2.09 -5.57
C TYR A 364 13.84 -1.44 -4.42
N LEU A 365 15.15 -1.61 -4.36
CA LEU A 365 15.99 -0.92 -3.39
C LEU A 365 15.93 0.60 -3.61
N ALA A 366 16.11 1.35 -2.52
CA ALA A 366 16.05 2.81 -2.56
C ALA A 366 17.05 3.41 -3.57
N GLU A 367 18.22 2.80 -3.72
CA GLU A 367 19.26 3.20 -4.69
C GLU A 367 18.84 3.07 -6.15
N ASN A 368 17.84 2.23 -6.46
CA ASN A 368 17.32 2.04 -7.82
C ASN A 368 16.00 2.81 -8.05
N ILE A 369 15.20 3.01 -7.01
CA ILE A 369 13.91 3.71 -7.11
C ILE A 369 14.08 5.22 -6.96
N MET A 370 14.89 5.69 -6.02
CA MET A 370 14.98 7.12 -5.74
C MET A 370 15.60 7.97 -6.87
N PRO A 371 16.55 7.47 -7.66
CA PRO A 371 16.97 8.18 -8.89
C PRO A 371 15.84 8.47 -9.87
N GLN A 372 14.83 7.59 -9.98
CA GLN A 372 13.66 7.80 -10.85
C GLN A 372 12.82 9.01 -10.38
N TRP A 373 12.70 9.21 -9.07
CA TRP A 373 12.06 10.40 -8.50
C TRP A 373 12.84 11.67 -8.79
N VAL A 374 14.18 11.62 -8.70
CA VAL A 374 15.04 12.75 -9.02
C VAL A 374 14.95 13.12 -10.50
N GLU A 375 14.96 12.11 -11.39
CA GLU A 375 14.76 12.30 -12.82
C GLU A 375 13.38 12.92 -13.12
N LEU A 376 12.32 12.40 -12.52
CA LEU A 376 10.98 12.97 -12.61
C LEU A 376 11.00 14.46 -12.29
N PHE A 377 11.49 14.84 -11.10
CA PHE A 377 11.50 16.24 -10.68
C PHE A 377 12.33 17.13 -11.61
N ASN A 378 13.44 16.62 -12.14
CA ASN A 378 14.25 17.37 -13.13
C ASN A 378 13.53 17.52 -14.46
N LYS A 379 12.78 16.51 -14.91
CA LYS A 379 12.04 16.51 -16.17
C LYS A 379 10.85 17.45 -16.19
N ILE A 380 10.19 17.62 -15.02
CA ILE A 380 9.00 18.46 -14.89
C ILE A 380 9.28 19.85 -14.27
N LYS A 381 10.55 20.16 -13.96
CA LYS A 381 11.01 21.48 -13.47
C LYS A 381 10.95 22.54 -14.55
#